data_3ab467f40c221dc1cdcda423530a8ce6
#
_entry.id   3ab467f40c221dc1cdcda423530a8ce6
#
_cell.length_a   1.000
_cell.length_b   1.000
_cell.length_c   1.000
_cell.angle_alpha   90.00
_cell.angle_beta   90.00
_cell.angle_gamma   90.00
#
_symmetry.space_group_name_H-M   'P 1'
#
loop_
_entity.id
_entity.type
_entity.pdbx_description
1 polymer ?
#
loop_
_entity_poly.entity_id
_entity_poly.type
_entity_poly.pdbx_seq_one_letter_code
_entity_poly.pdbx_strand_id
1 'polypeptide(L)'
;DTAVMVKGDAVKSFTYMFLKMWNVAGKKDRIEQEEIDNYIINFDKDECLNDFDLKNELIRSNGYVIPYGDSPFSSERIGKRVYIDILNRAQRYVHIMTPYLILDDEMIAALRYCAARGVETTIIMPHIPDKVYAYLLARTYYPELIKHGVNIYEYTPGFVHAKEFISDDCRATVGTVNLDFRSLYLHFECGAYIYKN
;
A
#
# COMPACT_ATOMS: atom_id res chain seq x y z
N ASP A 1 -5.94 -11.87 -3.17
CA ASP A 1 -5.87 -10.46 -2.71
C ASP A 1 -5.93 -10.38 -1.19
N THR A 2 -5.26 -9.36 -0.63
CA THR A 2 -5.34 -8.97 0.77
C THR A 2 -6.13 -7.68 0.86
N ALA A 3 -6.96 -7.55 1.89
CA ALA A 3 -7.74 -6.36 2.14
C ALA A 3 -7.79 -6.05 3.64
N VAL A 4 -7.99 -4.77 3.97
CA VAL A 4 -8.27 -4.33 5.33
C VAL A 4 -9.64 -3.67 5.39
N MET A 5 -10.37 -3.93 6.45
CA MET A 5 -11.57 -3.19 6.78
C MET A 5 -11.19 -2.09 7.77
N VAL A 6 -11.47 -0.84 7.40
CA VAL A 6 -11.14 0.33 8.22
C VAL A 6 -12.42 0.95 8.75
N LYS A 7 -12.42 1.35 10.02
CA LYS A 7 -13.53 2.04 10.69
C LYS A 7 -12.99 3.23 11.47
N GLY A 8 -13.78 4.29 11.61
CA GLY A 8 -13.43 5.51 12.35
C GLY A 8 -12.80 6.58 11.45
N ASP A 9 -11.99 7.45 12.02
CA ASP A 9 -11.50 8.68 11.36
C ASP A 9 -10.75 8.45 10.04
N ALA A 10 -10.03 7.34 9.91
CA ALA A 10 -9.31 7.01 8.68
C ALA A 10 -10.24 6.87 7.45
N VAL A 11 -11.53 6.53 7.67
CA VAL A 11 -12.52 6.41 6.58
C VAL A 11 -12.75 7.76 5.91
N LYS A 12 -12.73 8.86 6.66
CA LYS A 12 -12.88 10.23 6.12
C LYS A 12 -11.83 10.53 5.04
N SER A 13 -10.58 10.18 5.31
CA SER A 13 -9.49 10.39 4.36
C SER A 13 -9.66 9.54 3.09
N PHE A 14 -10.10 8.28 3.22
CA PHE A 14 -10.41 7.45 2.05
C PHE A 14 -11.58 8.01 1.25
N THR A 15 -12.65 8.45 1.93
CA THR A 15 -13.80 9.08 1.26
C THR A 15 -13.39 10.35 0.51
N TYR A 16 -12.58 11.21 1.15
CA TYR A 16 -12.04 12.41 0.51
C TYR A 16 -11.21 12.09 -0.73
N MET A 17 -10.31 11.12 -0.65
CA MET A 17 -9.52 10.66 -1.81
C MET A 17 -10.42 10.12 -2.91
N PHE A 18 -11.43 9.32 -2.58
CA PHE A 18 -12.38 8.79 -3.56
C PHE A 18 -13.12 9.92 -4.28
N LEU A 19 -13.69 10.87 -3.55
CA LEU A 19 -14.45 11.99 -4.14
C LEU A 19 -13.56 12.88 -5.03
N LYS A 20 -12.31 13.08 -4.64
CA LYS A 20 -11.32 13.76 -5.49
C LYS A 20 -11.03 13.02 -6.80
N MET A 21 -10.85 11.69 -6.73
CA MET A 21 -10.66 10.87 -7.93
C MET A 21 -11.91 10.81 -8.80
N TRP A 22 -13.09 10.76 -8.18
CA TRP A 22 -14.37 10.86 -8.88
C TRP A 22 -14.45 12.11 -9.74
N ASN A 23 -14.08 13.25 -9.19
CA ASN A 23 -14.08 14.53 -9.90
C ASN A 23 -13.09 14.60 -11.08
N VAL A 24 -12.01 13.81 -11.04
CA VAL A 24 -11.09 13.70 -12.18
C VAL A 24 -11.69 12.82 -13.28
N ALA A 25 -12.36 11.73 -12.91
CA ALA A 25 -12.96 10.78 -13.86
C ALA A 25 -14.29 11.28 -14.45
N GLY A 26 -15.10 11.98 -13.64
CA GLY A 26 -16.45 12.44 -13.99
C GLY A 26 -16.44 13.81 -14.67
N LYS A 27 -16.83 13.87 -15.97
CA LYS A 27 -16.97 15.15 -16.67
C LYS A 27 -18.31 15.84 -16.41
N LYS A 28 -19.36 15.10 -16.04
CA LYS A 28 -20.75 15.60 -15.93
C LYS A 28 -21.26 15.71 -14.49
N ASP A 29 -20.74 14.89 -13.59
CA ASP A 29 -21.23 14.76 -12.21
C ASP A 29 -20.13 15.15 -11.22
N ARG A 30 -19.53 16.33 -11.44
CA ARG A 30 -18.54 16.88 -10.52
C ARG A 30 -19.20 17.34 -9.24
N ILE A 31 -18.61 16.99 -8.14
CA ILE A 31 -19.00 17.42 -6.80
C ILE A 31 -18.18 18.67 -6.46
N GLU A 32 -18.84 19.75 -6.07
CA GLU A 32 -18.16 20.98 -5.67
C GLU A 32 -17.31 20.76 -4.39
N GLN A 33 -16.23 21.50 -4.25
CA GLN A 33 -15.33 21.34 -3.10
C GLN A 33 -16.05 21.59 -1.77
N GLU A 34 -16.95 22.56 -1.73
CA GLU A 34 -17.77 22.88 -0.55
C GLU A 34 -18.68 21.71 -0.16
N GLU A 35 -19.24 20.98 -1.13
CA GLU A 35 -20.06 19.80 -0.90
C GLU A 35 -19.24 18.65 -0.33
N ILE A 36 -18.02 18.43 -0.86
CA ILE A 36 -17.07 17.44 -0.33
C ILE A 36 -16.71 17.76 1.13
N ASP A 37 -16.38 19.03 1.41
CA ASP A 37 -16.00 19.47 2.75
C ASP A 37 -17.16 19.33 3.74
N ASN A 38 -18.38 19.67 3.32
CA ASN A 38 -19.59 19.48 4.11
C ASN A 38 -19.89 18.01 4.38
N TYR A 39 -19.69 17.13 3.40
CA TYR A 39 -19.82 15.70 3.60
C TYR A 39 -18.86 15.18 4.67
N ILE A 40 -17.60 15.57 4.59
CA ILE A 40 -16.57 15.16 5.56
C ILE A 40 -16.87 15.70 6.98
N ILE A 41 -17.31 16.97 7.10
CA ILE A 41 -17.67 17.59 8.40
C ILE A 41 -18.87 16.90 9.03
N ASN A 42 -19.86 16.50 8.24
CA ASN A 42 -21.08 15.87 8.74
C ASN A 42 -20.95 14.38 8.98
N PHE A 43 -19.86 13.75 8.54
CA PHE A 43 -19.61 12.31 8.70
C PHE A 43 -19.66 11.84 10.16
N ASP A 44 -19.29 12.71 11.12
CA ASP A 44 -19.34 12.40 12.56
C ASP A 44 -20.74 12.50 13.18
N LYS A 45 -21.68 13.11 12.46
CA LYS A 45 -23.06 13.33 12.95
C LYS A 45 -24.00 12.21 12.54
N ASP A 46 -23.60 11.37 11.56
CA ASP A 46 -24.43 10.25 11.12
C ASP A 46 -24.45 9.14 12.18
N GLU A 47 -25.63 8.87 12.72
CA GLU A 47 -25.89 7.86 13.75
C GLU A 47 -25.57 6.42 13.30
N CYS A 48 -25.33 6.18 12.01
CA CYS A 48 -24.90 4.88 11.48
C CYS A 48 -23.60 4.33 12.10
N LEU A 49 -22.81 5.18 12.75
CA LEU A 49 -21.62 4.75 13.49
C LEU A 49 -21.91 4.33 14.93
N ASN A 50 -23.13 4.60 15.43
CA ASN A 50 -23.51 4.35 16.83
C ASN A 50 -24.01 2.92 17.09
N ASP A 51 -24.31 2.14 16.05
CA ASP A 51 -24.96 0.83 16.18
C ASP A 51 -23.99 -0.35 16.38
N PHE A 52 -22.72 -0.09 16.39
CA PHE A 52 -21.74 -1.07 16.83
C PHE A 52 -21.24 -0.68 18.22
N ASP A 53 -21.62 -1.46 19.21
CA ASP A 53 -21.38 -1.26 20.64
C ASP A 53 -19.87 -1.14 20.98
N LEU A 54 -19.25 -0.01 20.57
CA LEU A 54 -17.86 0.32 20.88
C LEU A 54 -17.69 0.82 22.33
N LYS A 55 -18.81 0.95 23.07
CA LYS A 55 -18.77 1.48 24.45
C LYS A 55 -18.14 0.52 25.45
N ASN A 56 -18.04 -0.77 25.14
CA ASN A 56 -17.50 -1.77 26.05
C ASN A 56 -16.15 -2.37 25.65
N GLU A 57 -15.66 -2.13 24.44
CA GLU A 57 -14.31 -2.51 24.03
C GLU A 57 -13.53 -1.26 23.64
N LEU A 58 -13.17 -0.46 24.59
CA LEU A 58 -11.98 0.40 24.49
C LEU A 58 -10.77 -0.54 24.41
N ILE A 59 -10.61 -1.22 23.28
CA ILE A 59 -9.32 -1.72 22.88
C ILE A 59 -8.48 -0.46 22.77
N ARG A 60 -7.64 -0.22 23.77
CA ARG A 60 -6.57 0.76 23.69
C ARG A 60 -5.64 0.27 22.60
N SER A 61 -5.97 0.58 21.36
CA SER A 61 -5.09 0.33 20.24
C SER A 61 -3.92 1.30 20.40
N ASN A 62 -2.75 0.79 20.70
CA ASN A 62 -1.52 1.57 20.75
C ASN A 62 -0.99 1.85 19.33
N GLY A 63 -1.87 2.10 18.36
CA GLY A 63 -1.49 2.23 16.97
C GLY A 63 -2.38 3.18 16.21
N TYR A 64 -2.08 3.34 14.93
CA TYR A 64 -2.85 4.19 14.02
C TYR A 64 -2.88 3.63 12.60
N VAL A 65 -3.87 4.07 11.84
CA VAL A 65 -4.01 3.82 10.41
C VAL A 65 -3.94 5.15 9.68
N ILE A 66 -3.01 5.26 8.74
CA ILE A 66 -2.83 6.44 7.90
C ILE A 66 -3.22 6.06 6.47
N PRO A 67 -4.36 6.52 5.97
CA PRO A 67 -4.69 6.44 4.56
C PRO A 67 -3.74 7.28 3.72
N TYR A 68 -3.30 6.75 2.58
CA TYR A 68 -2.51 7.49 1.61
C TYR A 68 -2.96 7.21 0.19
N GLY A 69 -2.66 8.11 -0.72
CA GLY A 69 -2.99 7.94 -2.13
C GLY A 69 -1.99 8.63 -3.04
N ASP A 70 -1.86 8.09 -4.24
CA ASP A 70 -1.07 8.64 -5.33
C ASP A 70 -1.94 9.08 -6.49
N SER A 71 -1.43 10.03 -7.25
CA SER A 71 -2.04 10.54 -8.46
C SER A 71 -0.97 10.76 -9.52
N PRO A 72 -1.23 10.44 -10.79
CA PRO A 72 -0.29 10.72 -11.88
C PRO A 72 0.00 12.21 -12.06
N PHE A 73 -0.84 13.09 -11.52
CA PHE A 73 -0.70 14.55 -11.59
C PHE A 73 0.12 15.15 -10.43
N SER A 74 0.42 14.33 -9.41
CA SER A 74 1.26 14.77 -8.29
C SER A 74 2.74 14.52 -8.58
N SER A 75 3.60 15.44 -8.17
CA SER A 75 5.05 15.23 -8.15
C SER A 75 5.49 14.31 -7.00
N GLU A 76 4.66 14.22 -5.97
CA GLU A 76 4.89 13.33 -4.84
C GLU A 76 4.56 11.89 -5.23
N ARG A 77 5.39 10.98 -4.79
CA ARG A 77 5.23 9.52 -4.99
C ARG A 77 5.04 8.88 -3.63
N ILE A 78 3.86 9.10 -3.04
CA ILE A 78 3.60 8.77 -1.63
C ILE A 78 3.68 7.26 -1.40
N GLY A 79 3.06 6.45 -2.25
CA GLY A 79 3.13 4.99 -2.13
C GLY A 79 4.55 4.46 -2.19
N LYS A 80 5.36 4.96 -3.12
CA LYS A 80 6.79 4.63 -3.22
C LYS A 80 7.54 5.03 -1.94
N ARG A 81 7.30 6.26 -1.44
CA ARG A 81 7.94 6.75 -0.22
C ARG A 81 7.55 5.94 1.01
N VAL A 82 6.29 5.52 1.11
CA VAL A 82 5.82 4.63 2.17
C VAL A 82 6.57 3.30 2.14
N TYR A 83 6.78 2.70 0.97
CA TYR A 83 7.54 1.47 0.83
C TYR A 83 9.00 1.65 1.23
N ILE A 84 9.64 2.71 0.77
CA ILE A 84 11.02 3.04 1.14
C ILE A 84 11.14 3.32 2.64
N ASP A 85 10.17 4.02 3.27
CA ASP A 85 10.17 4.26 4.70
C ASP A 85 10.10 2.96 5.52
N ILE A 86 9.22 2.02 5.12
CA ILE A 86 9.14 0.70 5.77
C ILE A 86 10.48 -0.04 5.64
N LEU A 87 11.07 -0.09 4.44
CA LEU A 87 12.37 -0.73 4.21
C LEU A 87 13.47 -0.11 5.06
N ASN A 88 13.51 1.22 5.18
CA ASN A 88 14.52 1.93 5.93
C ASN A 88 14.39 1.78 7.45
N ARG A 89 13.16 1.64 7.95
CA ARG A 89 12.87 1.49 9.38
C ARG A 89 12.91 0.06 9.88
N ALA A 90 12.87 -0.91 9.00
CA ALA A 90 12.92 -2.33 9.35
C ALA A 90 14.19 -2.69 10.11
N GLN A 91 14.07 -3.52 11.14
CA GLN A 91 15.17 -3.97 11.99
C GLN A 91 15.36 -5.48 11.97
N ARG A 92 14.28 -6.26 11.85
CA ARG A 92 14.31 -7.73 11.86
C ARG A 92 13.95 -8.32 10.51
N TYR A 93 12.81 -7.92 9.96
CA TYR A 93 12.33 -8.44 8.69
C TYR A 93 11.40 -7.47 7.94
N VAL A 94 11.36 -7.65 6.62
CA VAL A 94 10.31 -7.12 5.74
C VAL A 94 9.82 -8.23 4.82
N HIS A 95 8.53 -8.54 4.88
CA HIS A 95 7.87 -9.45 3.98
C HIS A 95 6.97 -8.66 3.02
N ILE A 96 7.15 -8.92 1.74
CA ILE A 96 6.51 -8.17 0.64
C ILE A 96 5.72 -9.16 -0.21
N MET A 97 4.46 -8.85 -0.49
CA MET A 97 3.70 -9.50 -1.55
C MET A 97 3.38 -8.50 -2.65
N THR A 98 3.64 -8.89 -3.89
CA THR A 98 3.33 -8.05 -5.05
C THR A 98 3.14 -8.92 -6.30
N PRO A 99 2.17 -8.61 -7.19
CA PRO A 99 1.99 -9.35 -8.44
C PRO A 99 3.04 -9.03 -9.50
N TYR A 100 3.68 -7.86 -9.40
CA TYR A 100 4.65 -7.37 -10.38
C TYR A 100 5.90 -6.84 -9.68
N LEU A 101 7.04 -6.98 -10.37
CA LEU A 101 8.33 -6.51 -9.90
C LEU A 101 9.07 -5.84 -11.07
N ILE A 102 8.82 -4.56 -11.26
CA ILE A 102 9.44 -3.73 -12.31
C ILE A 102 9.93 -2.46 -11.62
N LEU A 103 11.15 -2.52 -11.12
CA LEU A 103 11.69 -1.57 -10.17
C LEU A 103 12.49 -0.46 -10.85
N ASP A 104 12.51 0.69 -10.21
CA ASP A 104 13.50 1.74 -10.48
C ASP A 104 14.73 1.59 -9.59
N ASP A 105 15.77 2.36 -9.90
CA ASP A 105 17.06 2.29 -9.20
C ASP A 105 16.94 2.61 -7.69
N GLU A 106 16.04 3.52 -7.31
CA GLU A 106 15.84 3.91 -5.92
C GLU A 106 15.23 2.77 -5.10
N MET A 107 14.23 2.07 -5.66
CA MET A 107 13.62 0.93 -4.99
C MET A 107 14.58 -0.26 -4.93
N ILE A 108 15.35 -0.51 -5.98
CA ILE A 108 16.41 -1.52 -5.97
C ILE A 108 17.43 -1.21 -4.87
N ALA A 109 17.90 0.04 -4.80
CA ALA A 109 18.84 0.47 -3.77
C ALA A 109 18.27 0.31 -2.35
N ALA A 110 16.99 0.65 -2.13
CA ALA A 110 16.34 0.50 -0.84
C ALA A 110 16.22 -0.97 -0.40
N LEU A 111 15.83 -1.88 -1.30
CA LEU A 111 15.75 -3.32 -1.03
C LEU A 111 17.14 -3.91 -0.70
N ARG A 112 18.13 -3.58 -1.50
CA ARG A 112 19.52 -4.00 -1.27
C ARG A 112 20.07 -3.48 0.05
N TYR A 113 19.83 -2.21 0.36
CA TYR A 113 20.27 -1.59 1.61
C TYR A 113 19.58 -2.23 2.83
N CYS A 114 18.28 -2.53 2.72
CA CYS A 114 17.55 -3.23 3.76
C CYS A 114 18.21 -4.59 4.07
N ALA A 115 18.43 -5.43 3.06
CA ALA A 115 19.10 -6.71 3.21
C ALA A 115 20.56 -6.58 3.71
N ALA A 116 21.32 -5.60 3.21
CA ALA A 116 22.71 -5.36 3.63
C ALA A 116 22.85 -4.98 5.11
N ARG A 117 21.80 -4.41 5.73
CA ARG A 117 21.73 -4.16 7.18
C ARG A 117 21.48 -5.43 8.01
N GLY A 118 21.32 -6.60 7.39
CA GLY A 118 20.99 -7.85 8.04
C GLY A 118 19.49 -8.06 8.29
N VAL A 119 18.64 -7.23 7.69
CA VAL A 119 17.18 -7.39 7.77
C VAL A 119 16.76 -8.50 6.81
N GLU A 120 16.00 -9.50 7.31
CA GLU A 120 15.40 -10.52 6.46
C GLU A 120 14.41 -9.86 5.47
N THR A 121 14.84 -9.73 4.22
CA THR A 121 14.04 -9.09 3.18
C THR A 121 13.50 -10.15 2.23
N THR A 122 12.19 -10.37 2.24
CA THR A 122 11.53 -11.43 1.48
C THR A 122 10.46 -10.86 0.55
N ILE A 123 10.50 -11.26 -0.71
CA ILE A 123 9.49 -10.91 -1.73
C ILE A 123 8.79 -12.20 -2.17
N ILE A 124 7.45 -12.18 -2.15
CA ILE A 124 6.60 -13.27 -2.63
C ILE A 124 5.90 -12.80 -3.89
N MET A 125 6.19 -13.51 -4.98
CA MET A 125 5.68 -13.25 -6.33
C MET A 125 4.71 -14.37 -6.75
N PRO A 126 3.80 -14.15 -7.73
CA PRO A 126 3.03 -15.22 -8.31
C PRO A 126 3.92 -16.11 -9.19
N HIS A 127 3.76 -17.44 -9.06
CA HIS A 127 4.36 -18.39 -10.00
C HIS A 127 3.54 -18.49 -11.29
N ILE A 128 2.22 -18.36 -11.18
CA ILE A 128 1.30 -18.37 -12.32
C ILE A 128 0.98 -16.91 -12.69
N PRO A 129 1.55 -16.37 -13.78
CA PRO A 129 1.34 -14.97 -14.14
C PRO A 129 -0.01 -14.74 -14.84
N ASP A 130 -0.61 -13.57 -14.61
CA ASP A 130 -1.69 -13.04 -15.45
C ASP A 130 -1.15 -12.42 -16.75
N LYS A 131 0.08 -11.90 -16.71
CA LYS A 131 0.78 -11.25 -17.84
C LYS A 131 2.19 -11.81 -17.98
N VAL A 132 2.39 -12.63 -18.98
CA VAL A 132 3.67 -13.33 -19.22
C VAL A 132 4.84 -12.34 -19.37
N TYR A 133 4.65 -11.22 -20.08
CA TYR A 133 5.71 -10.23 -20.27
C TYR A 133 6.16 -9.59 -18.96
N ALA A 134 5.21 -9.27 -18.06
CA ALA A 134 5.53 -8.70 -16.75
C ALA A 134 6.28 -9.69 -15.85
N TYR A 135 5.90 -10.96 -15.91
CA TYR A 135 6.58 -12.03 -15.20
C TYR A 135 8.02 -12.24 -15.70
N LEU A 136 8.22 -12.29 -17.02
CA LEU A 136 9.55 -12.44 -17.59
C LEU A 136 10.44 -11.23 -17.24
N LEU A 137 9.89 -10.02 -17.26
CA LEU A 137 10.62 -8.82 -16.86
C LEU A 137 10.95 -8.84 -15.36
N ALA A 138 10.01 -9.25 -14.50
CA ALA A 138 10.26 -9.38 -13.06
C ALA A 138 11.46 -10.30 -12.77
N ARG A 139 11.57 -11.42 -13.49
CA ARG A 139 12.67 -12.38 -13.32
C ARG A 139 14.05 -11.81 -13.68
N THR A 140 14.11 -10.74 -14.45
CA THR A 140 15.40 -10.07 -14.74
C THR A 140 15.99 -9.37 -13.52
N TYR A 141 15.16 -9.01 -12.54
CA TYR A 141 15.60 -8.40 -11.28
C TYR A 141 16.04 -9.43 -10.23
N TYR A 142 15.62 -10.70 -10.35
CA TYR A 142 15.92 -11.74 -9.36
C TYR A 142 17.41 -11.94 -9.10
N PRO A 143 18.28 -12.09 -10.12
CA PRO A 143 19.71 -12.33 -9.89
C PRO A 143 20.37 -11.20 -9.10
N GLU A 144 20.03 -9.96 -9.40
CA GLU A 144 20.58 -8.78 -8.73
C GLU A 144 20.12 -8.71 -7.27
N LEU A 145 18.84 -8.91 -6.99
CA LEU A 145 18.28 -8.84 -5.65
C LEU A 145 18.78 -10.00 -4.77
N ILE A 146 18.77 -11.24 -5.30
CA ILE A 146 19.22 -12.44 -4.58
C ILE A 146 20.72 -12.33 -4.24
N LYS A 147 21.55 -11.85 -5.18
CA LYS A 147 22.98 -11.61 -4.94
C LYS A 147 23.23 -10.68 -3.75
N HIS A 148 22.30 -9.76 -3.47
CA HIS A 148 22.40 -8.80 -2.37
C HIS A 148 21.62 -9.22 -1.12
N GLY A 149 21.19 -10.49 -1.03
CA GLY A 149 20.58 -11.05 0.18
C GLY A 149 19.07 -10.90 0.29
N VAL A 150 18.38 -10.48 -0.78
CA VAL A 150 16.92 -10.48 -0.83
C VAL A 150 16.42 -11.88 -1.17
N ASN A 151 15.52 -12.43 -0.37
CA ASN A 151 14.86 -13.71 -0.64
C ASN A 151 13.69 -13.50 -1.59
N ILE A 152 13.58 -14.31 -2.64
CA ILE A 152 12.47 -14.26 -3.58
C ILE A 152 11.83 -15.64 -3.67
N TYR A 153 10.52 -15.67 -3.41
CA TYR A 153 9.69 -16.88 -3.50
C TYR A 153 8.59 -16.71 -4.52
N GLU A 154 8.30 -17.78 -5.26
CA GLU A 154 7.15 -17.84 -6.16
C GLU A 154 6.04 -18.71 -5.54
N TYR A 155 4.87 -18.11 -5.33
CA TYR A 155 3.69 -18.78 -4.78
C TYR A 155 3.04 -19.69 -5.84
N THR A 156 3.13 -21.00 -5.65
CA THR A 156 2.68 -22.00 -6.64
C THR A 156 1.20 -22.36 -6.57
N PRO A 157 0.49 -22.25 -5.43
CA PRO A 157 -0.91 -22.70 -5.37
C PRO A 157 -1.91 -21.86 -6.15
N GLY A 158 -1.52 -20.65 -6.58
CA GLY A 158 -2.41 -19.77 -7.33
C GLY A 158 -1.77 -18.43 -7.69
N PHE A 159 -2.61 -17.50 -8.19
CA PHE A 159 -2.18 -16.15 -8.54
C PHE A 159 -2.22 -15.25 -7.29
N VAL A 160 -1.07 -14.68 -6.93
CA VAL A 160 -0.96 -13.67 -5.89
C VAL A 160 -1.19 -12.29 -6.50
N HIS A 161 -2.18 -11.58 -5.99
CA HIS A 161 -2.46 -10.20 -6.39
C HIS A 161 -2.49 -9.22 -5.21
N ALA A 162 -1.99 -9.63 -4.05
CA ALA A 162 -1.79 -8.77 -2.88
C ALA A 162 -0.70 -7.72 -3.16
N LYS A 163 -0.81 -6.55 -2.55
CA LYS A 163 0.20 -5.49 -2.52
C LYS A 163 0.33 -5.06 -1.08
N GLU A 164 1.31 -5.66 -0.43
CA GLU A 164 1.51 -5.46 0.99
C GLU A 164 2.98 -5.52 1.37
N PHE A 165 3.32 -4.75 2.38
CA PHE A 165 4.58 -4.81 3.10
C PHE A 165 4.26 -5.02 4.57
N ILE A 166 4.93 -5.94 5.22
CA ILE A 166 4.82 -6.20 6.65
C ILE A 166 6.22 -6.18 7.24
N SER A 167 6.43 -5.43 8.31
CA SER A 167 7.73 -5.29 8.96
C SER A 167 7.61 -5.36 10.47
N ASP A 168 8.47 -6.17 11.09
CA ASP A 168 8.77 -6.18 12.51
C ASP A 168 7.55 -6.35 13.45
N ASP A 169 6.46 -6.94 12.98
CA ASP A 169 5.17 -7.09 13.71
C ASP A 169 4.48 -5.76 14.07
N CYS A 170 5.01 -4.62 13.63
CA CYS A 170 4.51 -3.32 14.04
C CYS A 170 4.16 -2.37 12.88
N ARG A 171 4.59 -2.66 11.67
CA ARG A 171 4.29 -1.85 10.48
C ARG A 171 3.76 -2.71 9.37
N ALA A 172 2.70 -2.24 8.73
CA ALA A 172 2.19 -2.85 7.52
C ALA A 172 1.65 -1.79 6.57
N THR A 173 1.61 -2.11 5.29
CA THR A 173 0.79 -1.38 4.32
C THR A 173 0.04 -2.37 3.44
N VAL A 174 -1.23 -2.06 3.19
CA VAL A 174 -2.11 -2.81 2.30
C VAL A 174 -2.79 -1.82 1.39
N GLY A 175 -2.79 -2.10 0.09
CA GLY A 175 -3.38 -1.18 -0.87
C GLY A 175 -3.37 -1.68 -2.30
N THR A 176 -3.37 -0.73 -3.22
CA THR A 176 -3.42 -1.01 -4.66
C THR A 176 -2.06 -0.85 -5.35
N VAL A 177 -1.05 -0.29 -4.68
CA VAL A 177 0.26 0.07 -5.25
C VAL A 177 1.10 -1.18 -5.49
N ASN A 178 1.29 -1.57 -6.74
CA ASN A 178 2.23 -2.64 -7.10
C ASN A 178 3.68 -2.14 -7.06
N LEU A 179 4.63 -3.07 -6.94
CA LEU A 179 6.05 -2.80 -7.18
C LEU A 179 6.36 -2.78 -8.69
N ASP A 180 5.66 -1.92 -9.43
CA ASP A 180 5.93 -1.68 -10.84
C ASP A 180 5.92 -0.18 -11.16
N PHE A 181 6.62 0.18 -12.23
CA PHE A 181 6.76 1.57 -12.66
C PHE A 181 5.41 2.26 -12.92
N ARG A 182 4.43 1.53 -13.41
CA ARG A 182 3.09 2.06 -13.70
C ARG A 182 2.37 2.49 -12.42
N SER A 183 2.33 1.62 -11.40
CA SER A 183 1.71 1.93 -10.11
C SER A 183 2.47 3.01 -9.36
N LEU A 184 3.80 2.97 -9.38
CA LEU A 184 4.63 3.93 -8.64
C LEU A 184 4.63 5.34 -9.24
N TYR A 185 4.25 5.53 -10.54
CA TYR A 185 4.41 6.80 -11.21
C TYR A 185 3.22 7.31 -12.02
N LEU A 186 2.36 6.42 -12.51
CA LEU A 186 1.41 6.75 -13.58
C LEU A 186 -0.06 6.52 -13.22
N HIS A 187 -0.35 5.92 -12.07
CA HIS A 187 -1.71 5.56 -11.68
C HIS A 187 -2.24 6.38 -10.51
N PHE A 188 -3.56 6.38 -10.40
CA PHE A 188 -4.21 6.63 -9.12
C PHE A 188 -4.13 5.35 -8.30
N GLU A 189 -3.56 5.46 -7.13
CA GLU A 189 -3.39 4.35 -6.20
C GLU A 189 -3.79 4.79 -4.80
N CYS A 190 -4.17 3.84 -3.95
CA CYS A 190 -4.41 4.12 -2.54
C CYS A 190 -3.95 2.96 -1.65
N GLY A 191 -3.70 3.28 -0.40
CA GLY A 191 -3.31 2.30 0.61
C GLY A 191 -3.56 2.80 2.03
N ALA A 192 -3.48 1.86 2.94
CA ALA A 192 -3.48 2.09 4.37
C ALA A 192 -2.11 1.74 4.92
N TYR A 193 -1.44 2.70 5.54
CA TYR A 193 -0.28 2.43 6.39
C TYR A 193 -0.77 2.17 7.81
N ILE A 194 -0.39 1.04 8.36
CA ILE A 194 -0.81 0.56 9.67
C ILE A 194 0.41 0.51 10.57
N TYR A 195 0.32 1.15 11.71
CA TYR A 195 1.35 1.09 12.74
C TYR A 195 0.73 0.66 14.07
N LYS A 196 1.41 -0.24 14.75
CA LYS A 196 1.09 -0.68 16.10
C LYS A 196 2.36 -0.65 16.93
N ASN A 197 2.29 -0.02 18.11
CA ASN A 197 3.40 0.04 19.06
C ASN A 197 3.33 -1.12 20.05
#